data_9544d60e3eea7f51bfd6b203cc36bb86
#
_entry.id   9544d60e3eea7f51bfd6b203cc36bb86
#
_cell.length_a   1.000
_cell.length_b   1.000
_cell.length_c   1.000
_cell.angle_alpha   90.00
_cell.angle_beta   90.00
_cell.angle_gamma   90.00
#
_symmetry.space_group_name_H-M   'P 1'
#
loop_
_entity.id
_entity.type
_entity.pdbx_description
1 polymer ?
#
loop_
_entity_poly.entity_id
_entity_poly.type
_entity_poly.pdbx_seq_one_letter_code
_entity_poly.pdbx_strand_id
1 'polypeptide(L)'
;MQVGVRERGIIEMDKLRMFVNGQAMSGGDISIGLKGALLLGEISTSASYKFYSFRREFPGLHRVAVGGTSVPGELYAVTYEILIEQLLPLEPDELELGCITLEDGSGSLAMVCRTSSLDLPGVLDISSFGGWKNYLKSSREFDG
;
A
#
# COMPACT_ATOMS: atom_id res chain seq x y z
N MET A 1 -3.44 -22.24 -30.11
CA MET A 1 -3.70 -21.74 -28.77
C MET A 1 -4.98 -22.35 -28.24
N GLN A 2 -4.95 -22.79 -26.98
CA GLN A 2 -6.12 -23.37 -26.37
C GLN A 2 -7.01 -22.28 -25.80
N VAL A 3 -8.28 -22.33 -26.17
CA VAL A 3 -9.26 -21.36 -25.71
C VAL A 3 -9.42 -21.44 -24.20
N GLY A 4 -9.49 -22.65 -23.64
CA GLY A 4 -9.65 -22.83 -22.21
C GLY A 4 -8.51 -22.25 -21.38
N VAL A 5 -7.27 -22.40 -21.86
CA VAL A 5 -6.12 -21.82 -21.18
C VAL A 5 -6.19 -20.30 -21.21
N ARG A 6 -6.58 -19.76 -22.36
CA ARG A 6 -6.72 -18.31 -22.51
C ARG A 6 -7.80 -17.76 -21.58
N GLU A 7 -8.93 -18.42 -21.51
CA GLU A 7 -10.02 -17.98 -20.64
C GLU A 7 -9.60 -17.99 -19.18
N ARG A 8 -8.88 -19.04 -18.77
CA ARG A 8 -8.37 -19.15 -17.42
C ARG A 8 -7.37 -18.05 -17.13
N GLY A 9 -6.49 -17.75 -18.07
CA GLY A 9 -5.52 -16.68 -17.95
C GLY A 9 -6.19 -15.31 -17.83
N ILE A 10 -7.26 -15.08 -18.60
CA ILE A 10 -8.01 -13.83 -18.51
C ILE A 10 -8.63 -13.68 -17.13
N ILE A 11 -9.23 -14.75 -16.58
CA ILE A 11 -9.83 -14.71 -15.26
C ILE A 11 -8.79 -14.40 -14.18
N GLU A 12 -7.61 -15.02 -14.28
CA GLU A 12 -6.53 -14.78 -13.35
C GLU A 12 -5.97 -13.37 -13.51
N MET A 13 -5.89 -12.87 -14.73
CA MET A 13 -5.38 -11.53 -15.01
C MET A 13 -6.34 -10.43 -14.59
N ASP A 14 -7.62 -10.74 -14.41
CA ASP A 14 -8.57 -9.78 -13.87
C ASP A 14 -8.30 -9.47 -12.40
N LYS A 15 -7.54 -10.30 -11.73
CA LYS A 15 -7.22 -10.12 -10.32
C LYS A 15 -5.79 -9.63 -10.17
N LEU A 16 -5.67 -8.49 -9.52
CA LEU A 16 -4.40 -7.84 -9.25
C LEU A 16 -4.12 -7.90 -7.77
N ARG A 17 -2.84 -8.02 -7.43
CA ARG A 17 -2.44 -7.94 -6.03
C ARG A 17 -2.26 -6.48 -5.67
N MET A 18 -2.87 -6.08 -4.56
CA MET A 18 -2.76 -4.71 -4.05
C MET A 18 -2.32 -4.77 -2.59
N PHE A 19 -1.16 -4.21 -2.31
CA PHE A 19 -0.64 -4.08 -0.96
C PHE A 19 -1.11 -2.75 -0.39
N VAL A 20 -1.67 -2.77 0.81
CA VAL A 20 -2.13 -1.56 1.50
C VAL A 20 -1.48 -1.50 2.87
N ASN A 21 -1.10 -0.30 3.29
CA ASN A 21 -0.34 -0.10 4.51
C ASN A 21 -0.80 1.11 5.32
N GLY A 22 -2.00 1.62 5.02
CA GLY A 22 -2.52 2.81 5.68
C GLY A 22 -4.03 2.80 5.78
N GLN A 23 -4.67 3.83 5.24
CA GLN A 23 -6.10 4.03 5.37
C GLN A 23 -6.95 2.93 4.73
N ALA A 24 -6.41 2.23 3.74
CA ALA A 24 -7.13 1.16 3.06
C ALA A 24 -7.05 -0.18 3.79
N MET A 25 -6.27 -0.26 4.87
CA MET A 25 -6.20 -1.48 5.68
C MET A 25 -7.51 -1.70 6.43
N SER A 26 -7.74 -2.94 6.85
CA SER A 26 -8.91 -3.30 7.66
C SER A 26 -9.02 -2.34 8.86
N GLY A 27 -10.16 -1.69 8.99
CA GLY A 27 -10.39 -0.71 10.04
C GLY A 27 -9.90 0.69 9.73
N GLY A 28 -9.33 0.93 8.56
CA GLY A 28 -8.92 2.26 8.14
C GLY A 28 -10.04 3.06 7.49
N ASP A 29 -9.82 4.35 7.29
CA ASP A 29 -10.86 5.27 6.81
C ASP A 29 -11.32 4.97 5.39
N ILE A 30 -10.43 4.45 4.54
CA ILE A 30 -10.78 4.15 3.15
C ILE A 30 -10.90 2.65 2.87
N SER A 31 -11.08 1.85 3.92
CA SER A 31 -11.25 0.40 3.76
C SER A 31 -12.46 0.07 2.89
N ILE A 32 -13.44 0.97 2.82
CA ILE A 32 -14.60 0.79 1.96
C ILE A 32 -14.21 0.69 0.48
N GLY A 33 -13.10 1.31 0.08
CA GLY A 33 -12.59 1.21 -1.28
C GLY A 33 -12.16 -0.20 -1.66
N LEU A 34 -11.98 -1.07 -0.67
CA LEU A 34 -11.62 -2.48 -0.89
C LEU A 34 -12.81 -3.41 -0.74
N LYS A 35 -14.01 -2.88 -0.60
CA LYS A 35 -15.23 -3.68 -0.49
C LYS A 35 -15.40 -4.53 -1.75
N GLY A 36 -15.53 -5.83 -1.56
CA GLY A 36 -15.56 -6.78 -2.66
C GLY A 36 -14.21 -7.34 -3.05
N ALA A 37 -13.13 -6.81 -2.49
CA ALA A 37 -11.80 -7.36 -2.66
C ALA A 37 -11.61 -8.55 -1.72
N LEU A 38 -10.69 -9.43 -2.07
CA LEU A 38 -10.38 -10.61 -1.26
C LEU A 38 -9.11 -10.35 -0.47
N LEU A 39 -9.22 -10.40 0.86
CA LEU A 39 -8.04 -10.29 1.71
C LEU A 39 -7.22 -11.59 1.60
N LEU A 40 -5.98 -11.46 1.17
CA LEU A 40 -5.07 -12.58 1.04
C LEU A 40 -4.26 -12.81 2.31
N GLY A 41 -4.07 -11.79 3.12
CA GLY A 41 -3.37 -11.91 4.39
C GLY A 41 -2.49 -10.72 4.71
N GLU A 42 -1.80 -10.82 5.84
CA GLU A 42 -0.82 -9.83 6.25
C GLU A 42 0.54 -10.22 5.70
N ILE A 43 1.30 -9.23 5.24
CA ILE A 43 2.66 -9.43 4.73
C ILE A 43 3.38 -8.09 4.80
N SER A 44 4.70 -8.13 4.91
CA SER A 44 5.51 -6.91 4.87
C SER A 44 6.20 -6.78 3.53
N THR A 45 6.67 -5.57 3.23
CA THR A 45 7.53 -5.33 2.06
C THR A 45 8.90 -5.95 2.31
N SER A 46 9.69 -6.07 1.23
CA SER A 46 11.13 -6.30 1.40
C SER A 46 11.73 -5.13 2.18
N ALA A 47 12.97 -5.32 2.68
CA ALA A 47 13.64 -4.31 3.51
C ALA A 47 14.26 -3.19 2.65
N SER A 48 13.54 -2.74 1.63
CA SER A 48 14.04 -1.79 0.64
C SER A 48 13.30 -0.46 0.67
N TYR A 49 12.49 -0.21 1.69
CA TYR A 49 11.58 0.94 1.68
C TYR A 49 11.74 1.82 2.91
N LYS A 50 11.52 3.10 2.68
CA LYS A 50 11.22 4.06 3.74
C LYS A 50 9.71 4.25 3.77
N PHE A 51 9.19 4.60 4.93
CA PHE A 51 7.78 4.79 5.18
C PHE A 51 7.57 6.18 5.73
N TYR A 52 6.73 6.97 5.06
CA TYR A 52 6.54 8.38 5.42
C TYR A 52 5.10 8.65 5.80
N SER A 53 4.92 9.54 6.78
CA SER A 53 3.62 10.09 7.12
C SER A 53 3.46 11.44 6.46
N PHE A 54 2.31 11.68 5.86
CA PHE A 54 1.96 12.99 5.28
C PHE A 54 0.95 13.64 6.22
N ARG A 55 1.42 14.55 7.05
CA ARG A 55 0.60 15.31 7.99
C ARG A 55 -0.23 14.41 8.93
N ARG A 56 0.22 13.19 9.15
CA ARG A 56 -0.47 12.18 9.95
C ARG A 56 -1.83 11.77 9.35
N GLU A 57 -2.07 12.13 8.12
CA GLU A 57 -3.32 11.81 7.42
C GLU A 57 -3.26 10.49 6.67
N PHE A 58 -2.12 10.20 6.05
CA PHE A 58 -1.91 8.97 5.33
C PHE A 58 -0.42 8.70 5.17
N PRO A 59 -0.03 7.43 4.96
CA PRO A 59 1.36 7.08 4.74
C PRO A 59 1.67 6.82 3.28
N GLY A 60 2.95 6.77 2.95
CA GLY A 60 3.42 6.34 1.64
C GLY A 60 4.76 5.64 1.72
N LEU A 61 4.97 4.70 0.81
CA LEU A 61 6.22 3.97 0.66
C LEU A 61 7.15 4.69 -0.31
N HIS A 62 8.45 4.57 -0.07
CA HIS A 62 9.45 5.08 -1.00
C HIS A 62 10.63 4.12 -1.04
N ARG A 63 10.98 3.63 -2.23
CA ARG A 63 12.08 2.69 -2.38
C ARG A 63 13.41 3.41 -2.21
N VAL A 64 14.33 2.81 -1.47
CA VAL A 64 15.66 3.36 -1.25
C VAL A 64 16.72 2.30 -1.55
N ALA A 65 17.91 2.76 -1.94
CA ALA A 65 19.02 1.85 -2.24
C ALA A 65 19.65 1.30 -0.98
N VAL A 66 19.69 2.10 0.09
CA VAL A 66 20.29 1.69 1.38
C VAL A 66 19.43 2.26 2.51
N GLY A 67 19.49 1.61 3.67
CA GLY A 67 18.81 2.10 4.86
C GLY A 67 17.32 1.87 4.86
N GLY A 68 16.82 0.96 4.02
CA GLY A 68 15.41 0.64 3.99
C GLY A 68 14.98 -0.30 5.10
N THR A 69 13.68 -0.47 5.23
CA THR A 69 13.07 -1.35 6.22
C THR A 69 11.91 -2.08 5.58
N SER A 70 11.48 -3.17 6.23
CA SER A 70 10.26 -3.88 5.85
C SER A 70 9.07 -3.18 6.49
N VAL A 71 8.06 -2.90 5.69
CA VAL A 71 6.87 -2.18 6.15
C VAL A 71 5.69 -3.15 6.15
N PRO A 72 5.03 -3.34 7.30
CA PRO A 72 3.88 -4.25 7.37
C PRO A 72 2.64 -3.68 6.71
N GLY A 73 1.81 -4.57 6.21
CA GLY A 73 0.55 -4.19 5.58
C GLY A 73 -0.33 -5.39 5.31
N GLU A 74 -1.31 -5.20 4.46
CA GLU A 74 -2.25 -6.23 4.06
C GLU A 74 -2.23 -6.38 2.55
N LEU A 75 -2.39 -7.63 2.09
CA LEU A 75 -2.41 -7.94 0.67
C LEU A 75 -3.81 -8.34 0.26
N TYR A 76 -4.31 -7.73 -0.79
CA TYR A 76 -5.63 -8.00 -1.33
C TYR A 76 -5.55 -8.45 -2.79
N ALA A 77 -6.48 -9.30 -3.19
CA ALA A 77 -6.75 -9.53 -4.59
C ALA A 77 -7.89 -8.62 -5.00
N VAL A 78 -7.65 -7.77 -5.99
CA VAL A 78 -8.64 -6.80 -6.45
C VAL A 78 -8.82 -6.95 -7.95
N THR A 79 -10.02 -6.63 -8.44
CA THR A 79 -10.22 -6.54 -9.88
C THR A 79 -9.73 -5.18 -10.36
N TYR A 80 -9.49 -5.09 -11.66
CA TYR A 80 -9.13 -3.83 -12.28
C TYR A 80 -10.19 -2.76 -11.98
N GLU A 81 -11.47 -3.15 -12.01
CA GLU A 81 -12.58 -2.25 -11.75
C GLU A 81 -12.57 -1.72 -10.32
N ILE A 82 -12.31 -2.58 -9.34
CA ILE A 82 -12.20 -2.14 -7.94
C ILE A 82 -11.07 -1.14 -7.80
N LEU A 83 -9.92 -1.43 -8.42
CA LEU A 83 -8.77 -0.56 -8.34
C LEU A 83 -9.07 0.82 -8.93
N ILE A 84 -9.60 0.86 -10.15
CA ILE A 84 -9.80 2.11 -10.89
C ILE A 84 -11.00 2.88 -10.37
N GLU A 85 -12.08 2.22 -10.03
CA GLU A 85 -13.33 2.89 -9.70
C GLU A 85 -13.54 3.14 -8.22
N GLN A 86 -12.94 2.31 -7.36
CA GLN A 86 -13.19 2.40 -5.92
C GLN A 86 -11.98 2.83 -5.12
N LEU A 87 -10.79 2.33 -5.44
CA LEU A 87 -9.61 2.58 -4.61
C LEU A 87 -8.86 3.83 -5.05
N LEU A 88 -8.44 3.91 -6.30
CA LEU A 88 -7.62 5.03 -6.76
C LEU A 88 -8.28 6.40 -6.60
N PRO A 89 -9.59 6.55 -6.82
CA PRO A 89 -10.21 7.87 -6.63
C PRO A 89 -10.15 8.40 -5.20
N LEU A 90 -9.93 7.52 -4.21
CA LEU A 90 -9.83 7.92 -2.80
C LEU A 90 -8.39 8.23 -2.39
N GLU A 91 -7.42 7.97 -3.25
CA GLU A 91 -6.01 8.17 -2.91
C GLU A 91 -5.59 9.62 -3.10
N PRO A 92 -4.71 10.13 -2.22
CA PRO A 92 -4.26 11.51 -2.32
C PRO A 92 -3.29 11.72 -3.48
N ASP A 93 -3.20 12.97 -3.93
CA ASP A 93 -2.34 13.33 -5.06
C ASP A 93 -0.85 13.16 -4.76
N GLU A 94 -0.46 13.13 -3.51
CA GLU A 94 0.94 12.96 -3.11
C GLU A 94 1.46 11.56 -3.38
N LEU A 95 0.54 10.62 -3.63
CA LEU A 95 0.89 9.23 -3.92
C LEU A 95 0.59 8.90 -5.37
N GLU A 96 1.20 7.83 -5.84
CA GLU A 96 0.94 7.29 -7.17
C GLU A 96 0.96 5.77 -7.10
N LEU A 97 0.29 5.13 -8.04
CA LEU A 97 0.29 3.67 -8.12
C LEU A 97 1.64 3.21 -8.64
N GLY A 98 2.24 2.26 -7.95
CA GLY A 98 3.53 1.71 -8.34
C GLY A 98 3.61 0.23 -8.08
N CYS A 99 4.77 -0.34 -8.33
CA CYS A 99 5.05 -1.75 -8.07
C CYS A 99 6.08 -1.85 -6.97
N ILE A 100 5.84 -2.76 -6.03
CA ILE A 100 6.76 -2.98 -4.92
C ILE A 100 7.15 -4.45 -4.84
N THR A 101 8.20 -4.72 -4.05
CA THR A 101 8.65 -6.08 -3.75
C THR A 101 8.23 -6.41 -2.31
N LEU A 102 7.65 -7.58 -2.14
CA LEU A 102 7.26 -8.09 -0.83
C LEU A 102 8.37 -8.91 -0.21
N GLU A 103 8.26 -9.22 1.08
CA GLU A 103 9.31 -9.91 1.83
C GLU A 103 9.59 -11.33 1.29
N ASP A 104 8.63 -11.93 0.62
CA ASP A 104 8.81 -13.25 0.01
C ASP A 104 9.41 -13.18 -1.41
N GLY A 105 9.79 -11.99 -1.86
CA GLY A 105 10.39 -11.78 -3.17
C GLY A 105 9.38 -11.58 -4.29
N SER A 106 8.08 -11.73 -4.02
CA SER A 106 7.07 -11.51 -5.05
C SER A 106 6.73 -10.01 -5.16
N GLY A 107 6.06 -9.64 -6.23
CA GLY A 107 5.68 -8.27 -6.50
C GLY A 107 4.21 -7.98 -6.23
N SER A 108 3.90 -6.72 -6.04
CA SER A 108 2.52 -6.27 -5.87
C SER A 108 2.39 -4.82 -6.30
N LEU A 109 1.17 -4.41 -6.64
CA LEU A 109 0.85 -3.00 -6.76
C LEU A 109 0.74 -2.40 -5.36
N ALA A 110 1.05 -1.12 -5.25
CA ALA A 110 0.90 -0.36 -4.00
C ALA A 110 0.91 1.12 -4.33
N MET A 111 0.40 1.92 -3.39
CA MET A 111 0.55 3.37 -3.50
C MET A 111 1.90 3.76 -2.95
N VAL A 112 2.68 4.47 -3.76
CA VAL A 112 4.02 4.92 -3.39
C VAL A 112 4.08 6.44 -3.46
N CYS A 113 5.04 7.02 -2.72
CA CYS A 113 5.22 8.46 -2.72
C CYS A 113 5.68 8.94 -4.09
N ARG A 114 5.08 10.01 -4.59
CA ARG A 114 5.70 10.74 -5.69
C ARG A 114 6.97 11.37 -5.15
N THR A 115 8.06 11.27 -5.90
CA THR A 115 9.33 11.82 -5.43
C THR A 115 9.21 13.30 -5.07
N SER A 116 8.46 14.05 -5.85
CA SER A 116 8.23 15.48 -5.59
C SER A 116 7.49 15.75 -4.28
N SER A 117 6.76 14.75 -3.76
CA SER A 117 5.97 14.95 -2.54
C SER A 117 6.81 14.84 -1.27
N LEU A 118 8.00 14.26 -1.35
CA LEU A 118 8.83 14.02 -0.16
C LEU A 118 9.34 15.32 0.47
N ASP A 119 9.38 16.40 -0.28
CA ASP A 119 9.84 17.70 0.20
C ASP A 119 8.71 18.58 0.73
N LEU A 120 7.49 18.09 0.74
CA LEU A 120 6.35 18.87 1.22
C LEU A 120 6.40 19.05 2.74
N PRO A 121 5.81 20.15 3.27
CA PRO A 121 5.69 20.31 4.71
C PRO A 121 4.87 19.19 5.33
N GLY A 122 5.22 18.79 6.54
CA GLY A 122 4.47 17.77 7.27
C GLY A 122 4.80 16.34 6.90
N VAL A 123 5.84 16.12 6.10
CA VAL A 123 6.30 14.76 5.76
C VAL A 123 7.30 14.31 6.81
N LEU A 124 7.03 13.15 7.41
CA LEU A 124 7.86 12.60 8.48
C LEU A 124 8.22 11.16 8.17
N ASP A 125 9.52 10.82 8.31
CA ASP A 125 9.97 9.44 8.18
C ASP A 125 9.52 8.65 9.40
N ILE A 126 8.63 7.69 9.19
CA ILE A 126 8.08 6.86 10.25
C ILE A 126 8.51 5.39 10.12
N SER A 127 9.60 5.15 9.39
CA SER A 127 10.07 3.78 9.10
C SER A 127 10.34 2.96 10.36
N SER A 128 10.71 3.61 11.46
CA SER A 128 11.06 2.90 12.69
C SER A 128 9.87 2.51 13.56
N PHE A 129 8.66 2.94 13.20
CA PHE A 129 7.49 2.71 14.06
C PHE A 129 6.84 1.33 13.88
N GLY A 130 7.21 0.59 12.84
CA GLY A 130 6.65 -0.74 12.62
C GLY A 130 5.25 -0.74 12.02
N GLY A 131 4.91 0.28 11.24
CA GLY A 131 3.65 0.35 10.51
C GLY A 131 2.79 1.55 10.89
N TRP A 132 1.77 1.76 10.09
CA TRP A 132 0.90 2.93 10.22
C TRP A 132 0.11 2.93 11.52
N LYS A 133 -0.46 1.79 11.88
CA LYS A 133 -1.27 1.69 13.11
C LYS A 133 -0.41 1.95 14.34
N ASN A 134 0.81 1.40 14.37
CA ASN A 134 1.74 1.64 15.46
C ASN A 134 2.15 3.10 15.55
N TYR A 135 2.40 3.72 14.41
CA TYR A 135 2.75 5.13 14.37
C TYR A 135 1.61 5.99 14.94
N LEU A 136 0.39 5.76 14.51
CA LEU A 136 -0.76 6.52 15.00
C LEU A 136 -0.93 6.36 16.50
N LYS A 137 -0.74 5.15 17.00
CA LYS A 137 -0.84 4.88 18.44
C LYS A 137 0.24 5.60 19.22
N SER A 138 1.50 5.52 18.78
CA SER A 138 2.62 6.20 19.45
C SER A 138 2.46 7.71 19.42
N SER A 139 2.08 8.25 18.26
CA SER A 139 1.88 9.67 18.10
C SER A 139 0.77 10.19 19.00
N ARG A 140 -0.29 9.40 19.20
CA ARG A 140 -1.39 9.74 20.07
C ARG A 140 -0.95 9.77 21.53
N GLU A 141 -0.11 8.84 21.94
CA GLU A 141 0.44 8.79 23.28
C GLU A 141 1.30 10.02 23.58
N PHE A 142 2.06 10.48 22.59
CA PHE A 142 2.87 11.69 22.72
C PHE A 142 2.03 12.94 22.82
N ASP A 143 0.97 13.00 22.04
CA ASP A 143 0.09 14.18 21.99
C ASP A 143 -0.85 14.25 23.20
N GLY A 144 -1.08 13.12 23.79
CA GLY A 144 -1.98 13.01 24.92
C GLY A 144 -1.28 13.15 26.21
#